data_c58f1768ea4007fc6658fd54ab2aca9d
#
_entry.id   c58f1768ea4007fc6658fd54ab2aca9d
#
_cell.length_a   1.000
_cell.length_b   1.000
_cell.length_c   1.000
_cell.angle_alpha   90.00
_cell.angle_beta   90.00
_cell.angle_gamma   90.00
#
_symmetry.space_group_name_H-M   'P 1'
#
loop_
_entity.id
_entity.type
_entity.pdbx_description
1 polymer ?
#
loop_
_entity_poly.entity_id
_entity_poly.type
_entity_poly.pdbx_seq_one_letter_code
_entity_poly.pdbx_strand_id
1 'polypeptide(L)'
;MSGRKHDVKNKLIAAGLAAAVAFTSGIVGLSADPVDETLSIDGNPMVSRTKAPEGYPFDEVMSGWLFRTDETRALQSDSFNNPGMLGVEEGEAIWNTVEGSEGKSCASCHNDAKESMKGIAANYPKWDADAKRPINIELQVNKCREKNMGAEPYAFDKSGQKPLTAYIKHQSLGTPVALDLGKGELQKWWDDGKKLYYTRTGQLDLSCASCHEQNMGKNIRADHLSQGQVNGFPTYRLKQGGLVSVHNRFRGCIRDTRAEFPKAFSDELMALELYVTWRGSGLSVETPAVRQ
;
A
#
# COMPACT_ATOMS: atom_id res chain seq x y z
N MET A 1 33.10 8.22 96.60
CA MET A 1 34.47 8.18 96.08
C MET A 1 34.41 8.05 94.59
N SER A 2 35.02 9.08 94.01
CA SER A 2 35.84 9.04 92.80
C SER A 2 35.16 8.46 91.50
N GLY A 3 35.22 9.05 90.42
CA GLY A 3 36.00 10.20 89.93
C GLY A 3 35.60 10.41 88.44
N ARG A 4 35.87 11.63 88.07
CA ARG A 4 35.77 12.22 86.69
C ARG A 4 36.31 11.38 85.55
N LYS A 5 35.74 11.53 84.36
CA LYS A 5 36.48 12.22 83.26
C LYS A 5 35.56 12.54 82.08
N HIS A 6 35.69 13.74 81.60
CA HIS A 6 35.21 14.32 80.37
C HIS A 6 35.84 13.57 79.18
N ASP A 7 35.07 13.35 78.14
CA ASP A 7 35.66 13.34 76.82
C ASP A 7 34.68 13.91 75.80
N VAL A 8 35.16 14.98 75.15
CA VAL A 8 34.48 15.71 74.07
C VAL A 8 34.88 15.06 72.81
N LYS A 9 33.94 14.46 72.12
CA LYS A 9 34.20 13.97 70.73
C LYS A 9 33.32 14.71 69.72
N ASN A 10 34.03 15.39 68.86
CA ASN A 10 33.61 16.14 67.71
C ASN A 10 32.58 15.41 66.85
N LYS A 11 31.43 16.04 66.59
CA LYS A 11 30.52 15.67 65.57
C LYS A 11 30.99 16.25 64.25
N LEU A 12 31.57 15.42 63.40
CA LEU A 12 31.76 15.72 61.97
C LEU A 12 30.41 15.45 61.30
N ILE A 13 29.75 16.52 60.85
CA ILE A 13 28.58 16.45 59.98
C ILE A 13 29.12 16.28 58.58
N ALA A 14 29.04 15.06 58.03
CA ALA A 14 29.25 14.80 56.63
C ALA A 14 27.98 15.19 55.86
N ALA A 15 28.01 16.33 55.19
CA ALA A 15 26.96 16.70 54.23
C ALA A 15 27.15 15.88 52.94
N GLY A 16 26.38 14.82 52.82
CA GLY A 16 26.31 14.04 51.59
C GLY A 16 25.46 14.80 50.56
N LEU A 17 26.08 15.36 49.54
CA LEU A 17 25.40 15.84 48.34
C LEU A 17 24.92 14.60 47.56
N ALA A 18 23.63 14.25 47.62
CA ALA A 18 23.00 13.32 46.72
C ALA A 18 22.72 14.07 45.41
N ALA A 19 23.59 13.88 44.40
CA ALA A 19 23.32 14.31 43.05
C ALA A 19 22.25 13.38 42.47
N ALA A 20 21.00 13.85 42.43
CA ALA A 20 19.91 13.16 41.67
C ALA A 20 20.18 13.36 40.20
N VAL A 21 20.77 12.36 39.56
CA VAL A 21 20.82 12.28 38.08
C VAL A 21 19.42 11.88 37.61
N ALA A 22 18.65 12.89 37.19
CA ALA A 22 17.38 12.65 36.50
C ALA A 22 17.68 12.07 35.13
N PHE A 23 17.61 10.74 34.95
CA PHE A 23 17.50 10.11 33.66
C PHE A 23 16.14 10.47 33.08
N THR A 24 16.07 11.54 32.31
CA THR A 24 14.99 11.74 31.37
C THR A 24 15.16 10.72 30.27
N SER A 25 14.58 9.53 30.45
CA SER A 25 14.38 8.57 29.37
C SER A 25 13.39 9.20 28.39
N GLY A 26 13.88 10.09 27.54
CA GLY A 26 13.17 10.47 26.33
C GLY A 26 13.00 9.20 25.53
N ILE A 27 11.79 8.63 25.55
CA ILE A 27 11.38 7.68 24.54
C ILE A 27 11.37 8.49 23.24
N VAL A 28 12.51 8.53 22.55
CA VAL A 28 12.58 8.94 21.17
C VAL A 28 11.78 7.86 20.44
N GLY A 29 10.49 8.09 20.25
CA GLY A 29 9.72 7.32 19.29
C GLY A 29 10.50 7.45 17.99
N LEU A 30 11.06 6.34 17.49
CA LEU A 30 11.68 6.27 16.18
C LEU A 30 10.56 6.54 15.16
N SER A 31 10.29 7.81 14.90
CA SER A 31 9.57 8.26 13.73
C SER A 31 10.60 8.21 12.61
N ALA A 32 10.44 7.30 11.68
CA ALA A 32 11.22 7.36 10.46
C ALA A 32 10.52 8.37 9.55
N ASP A 33 11.10 9.55 9.45
CA ASP A 33 10.67 10.52 8.43
C ASP A 33 10.83 9.89 7.05
N PRO A 34 9.93 10.19 6.10
CA PRO A 34 10.08 9.74 4.74
C PRO A 34 11.41 10.23 4.18
N VAL A 35 12.15 9.35 3.49
CA VAL A 35 13.45 9.73 2.92
C VAL A 35 13.30 10.83 1.88
N ASP A 36 14.29 11.70 1.80
CA ASP A 36 14.34 12.75 0.77
C ASP A 36 15.11 12.27 -0.47
N GLU A 37 14.59 11.20 -1.05
CA GLU A 37 15.15 10.56 -2.24
C GLU A 37 14.09 10.43 -3.32
N THR A 38 14.51 10.35 -4.57
CA THR A 38 13.62 10.06 -5.71
C THR A 38 13.76 8.59 -6.08
N LEU A 39 12.63 7.88 -6.16
CA LEU A 39 12.63 6.52 -6.68
C LEU A 39 13.05 6.53 -8.14
N SER A 40 14.03 5.70 -8.47
CA SER A 40 14.37 5.35 -9.84
C SER A 40 14.30 3.82 -9.98
N ILE A 41 13.70 3.33 -11.04
CA ILE A 41 13.63 1.89 -11.36
C ILE A 41 14.40 1.70 -12.66
N ASP A 42 15.45 0.90 -12.60
CA ASP A 42 16.38 0.65 -13.74
C ASP A 42 16.87 1.94 -14.41
N GLY A 43 17.18 2.95 -13.60
CA GLY A 43 17.64 4.27 -14.08
C GLY A 43 16.53 5.21 -14.54
N ASN A 44 15.26 4.78 -14.58
CA ASN A 44 14.13 5.63 -14.98
C ASN A 44 13.52 6.30 -13.75
N PRO A 45 13.51 7.65 -13.66
CA PRO A 45 12.96 8.33 -12.50
C PRO A 45 11.44 8.17 -12.42
N MET A 46 10.93 7.94 -11.20
CA MET A 46 9.52 7.82 -10.88
C MET A 46 9.04 9.05 -10.10
N VAL A 47 7.80 9.45 -10.33
CA VAL A 47 7.16 10.47 -9.48
C VAL A 47 6.80 9.83 -8.15
N SER A 48 7.68 9.95 -7.16
CA SER A 48 7.51 9.43 -5.80
C SER A 48 6.95 10.44 -4.81
N ARG A 49 6.93 11.74 -5.18
CA ARG A 49 6.29 12.86 -4.47
C ARG A 49 5.58 13.76 -5.47
N THR A 50 4.42 14.26 -5.08
CA THR A 50 3.69 15.24 -5.89
C THR A 50 2.83 16.13 -4.99
N LYS A 51 2.44 17.30 -5.51
CA LYS A 51 1.49 18.18 -4.82
C LYS A 51 0.17 17.45 -4.63
N ALA A 52 -0.39 17.57 -3.43
CA ALA A 52 -1.65 16.92 -3.11
C ALA A 52 -2.84 17.56 -3.88
N PRO A 53 -3.84 16.75 -4.27
CA PRO A 53 -5.09 17.27 -4.81
C PRO A 53 -5.88 18.00 -3.73
N GLU A 54 -6.81 18.87 -4.16
CA GLU A 54 -7.69 19.57 -3.24
C GLU A 54 -8.50 18.59 -2.37
N GLY A 55 -8.58 18.88 -1.07
CA GLY A 55 -9.27 18.03 -0.09
C GLY A 55 -8.45 16.86 0.44
N TYR A 56 -7.18 16.76 0.07
CA TYR A 56 -6.22 15.82 0.67
C TYR A 56 -5.71 16.36 2.02
N PRO A 57 -5.45 15.50 3.04
CA PRO A 57 -5.11 15.97 4.39
C PRO A 57 -3.66 16.49 4.57
N PHE A 58 -2.81 16.36 3.57
CA PHE A 58 -1.42 16.81 3.57
C PHE A 58 -1.14 17.69 2.36
N ASP A 59 -0.03 18.41 2.37
CA ASP A 59 0.41 19.27 1.25
C ASP A 59 0.95 18.44 0.08
N GLU A 60 1.50 17.25 0.38
CA GLU A 60 2.11 16.34 -0.58
C GLU A 60 1.54 14.93 -0.52
N VAL A 61 1.44 14.30 -1.69
CA VAL A 61 1.20 12.86 -1.83
C VAL A 61 2.56 12.18 -1.96
N MET A 62 2.79 11.17 -1.14
CA MET A 62 4.06 10.46 -1.06
C MET A 62 3.89 8.96 -1.32
N SER A 63 4.75 8.39 -2.18
CA SER A 63 4.82 6.95 -2.40
C SER A 63 5.18 6.19 -1.11
N GLY A 64 4.61 5.01 -0.96
CA GLY A 64 4.97 4.11 0.12
C GLY A 64 6.45 3.67 0.11
N TRP A 65 7.18 3.82 -1.00
CA TRP A 65 8.61 3.54 -1.13
C TRP A 65 9.44 4.42 -0.19
N LEU A 66 9.08 5.70 -0.05
CA LEU A 66 9.78 6.69 0.79
C LEU A 66 9.81 6.33 2.29
N PHE A 67 8.96 5.39 2.71
CA PHE A 67 8.84 4.93 4.09
C PHE A 67 9.50 3.55 4.32
N ARG A 68 10.30 3.07 3.37
CA ARG A 68 10.95 1.75 3.47
C ARG A 68 12.40 1.88 3.90
N THR A 69 12.93 0.78 4.47
CA THR A 69 14.37 0.68 4.75
C THR A 69 15.17 0.67 3.45
N ASP A 70 16.45 1.00 3.52
CA ASP A 70 17.36 1.06 2.37
C ASP A 70 17.35 -0.24 1.57
N GLU A 71 17.40 -1.38 2.25
CA GLU A 71 17.39 -2.70 1.62
C GLU A 71 16.10 -2.95 0.84
N THR A 72 14.94 -2.58 1.43
CA THR A 72 13.65 -2.74 0.75
C THR A 72 13.52 -1.77 -0.42
N ARG A 73 14.05 -0.56 -0.31
CA ARG A 73 14.09 0.42 -1.39
C ARG A 73 14.95 -0.06 -2.56
N ALA A 74 16.15 -0.58 -2.24
CA ALA A 74 17.06 -1.13 -3.24
C ALA A 74 16.43 -2.26 -4.06
N LEU A 75 15.71 -3.19 -3.41
CA LEU A 75 14.98 -4.27 -4.10
C LEU A 75 13.96 -3.74 -5.11
N GLN A 76 13.25 -2.67 -4.80
CA GLN A 76 12.25 -2.11 -5.74
C GLN A 76 12.91 -1.31 -6.88
N SER A 77 14.08 -0.74 -6.65
CA SER A 77 14.77 0.12 -7.61
C SER A 77 15.49 -0.65 -8.74
N ASP A 78 15.59 -1.96 -8.61
CA ASP A 78 16.30 -2.84 -9.57
C ASP A 78 15.35 -4.01 -9.93
N SER A 79 14.87 -4.03 -11.17
CA SER A 79 13.94 -5.07 -11.65
C SER A 79 14.55 -6.47 -11.58
N PHE A 80 15.86 -6.63 -11.73
CA PHE A 80 16.51 -7.94 -11.61
C PHE A 80 16.46 -8.49 -10.18
N ASN A 81 16.61 -7.62 -9.18
CA ASN A 81 16.57 -7.99 -7.76
C ASN A 81 15.15 -7.94 -7.15
N ASN A 82 14.18 -7.37 -7.86
CA ASN A 82 12.81 -7.27 -7.39
C ASN A 82 12.11 -8.63 -7.45
N PRO A 83 11.83 -9.28 -6.30
CA PRO A 83 11.22 -10.61 -6.31
C PRO A 83 9.78 -10.61 -6.84
N GLY A 84 9.13 -9.47 -6.96
CA GLY A 84 7.81 -9.31 -7.58
C GLY A 84 7.83 -9.51 -9.10
N MET A 85 8.99 -9.38 -9.75
CA MET A 85 9.14 -9.56 -11.19
C MET A 85 8.89 -11.01 -11.62
N LEU A 86 9.16 -12.01 -10.77
CA LEU A 86 8.78 -13.40 -11.04
C LEU A 86 7.26 -13.53 -11.26
N GLY A 87 6.45 -12.76 -10.54
CA GLY A 87 5.01 -12.71 -10.77
C GLY A 87 4.63 -11.98 -12.05
N VAL A 88 5.42 -11.00 -12.50
CA VAL A 88 5.22 -10.33 -13.80
C VAL A 88 5.51 -11.31 -14.94
N GLU A 89 6.58 -12.09 -14.86
CA GLU A 89 6.94 -13.13 -15.83
C GLU A 89 5.87 -14.25 -15.90
N GLU A 90 5.38 -14.71 -14.75
CA GLU A 90 4.24 -15.64 -14.69
C GLU A 90 3.01 -15.04 -15.35
N GLY A 91 2.73 -13.75 -15.12
CA GLY A 91 1.63 -13.02 -15.74
C GLY A 91 1.75 -12.92 -17.26
N GLU A 92 2.98 -12.74 -17.79
CA GLU A 92 3.24 -12.77 -19.23
C GLU A 92 2.97 -14.15 -19.84
N ALA A 93 3.36 -15.21 -19.16
CA ALA A 93 3.05 -16.56 -19.59
C ALA A 93 1.54 -16.80 -19.63
N ILE A 94 0.79 -16.36 -18.61
CA ILE A 94 -0.67 -16.45 -18.56
C ILE A 94 -1.32 -15.62 -19.69
N TRP A 95 -0.80 -14.42 -19.98
CA TRP A 95 -1.30 -13.56 -21.05
C TRP A 95 -1.31 -14.27 -22.42
N ASN A 96 -0.33 -15.09 -22.68
CA ASN A 96 -0.15 -15.83 -23.92
C ASN A 96 -0.81 -17.21 -23.90
N THR A 97 -1.27 -17.70 -22.76
CA THR A 97 -1.85 -19.04 -22.62
C THR A 97 -3.28 -19.06 -23.16
N VAL A 98 -3.54 -20.01 -24.05
CA VAL A 98 -4.89 -20.27 -24.61
C VAL A 98 -5.71 -21.02 -23.57
N GLU A 99 -6.90 -20.50 -23.25
CA GLU A 99 -7.80 -21.06 -22.25
C GLU A 99 -9.28 -20.93 -22.70
N GLY A 100 -10.15 -21.66 -22.00
CA GLY A 100 -11.60 -21.59 -22.17
C GLY A 100 -12.11 -22.26 -23.43
N SER A 101 -13.44 -22.30 -23.59
CA SER A 101 -14.13 -22.98 -24.72
C SER A 101 -13.90 -22.27 -26.04
N GLU A 102 -13.59 -20.97 -26.01
CA GLU A 102 -13.33 -20.18 -27.23
C GLU A 102 -11.90 -20.35 -27.77
N GLY A 103 -11.03 -21.07 -27.07
CA GLY A 103 -9.66 -21.33 -27.51
C GLY A 103 -8.84 -20.04 -27.71
N LYS A 104 -8.99 -19.07 -26.83
CA LYS A 104 -8.35 -17.76 -26.92
C LYS A 104 -7.40 -17.49 -25.74
N SER A 105 -6.41 -16.64 -25.97
CA SER A 105 -5.58 -16.03 -24.93
C SER A 105 -5.90 -14.53 -24.82
N CYS A 106 -5.35 -13.84 -23.82
CA CYS A 106 -5.42 -12.37 -23.78
C CYS A 106 -4.75 -11.78 -25.03
N ALA A 107 -3.60 -12.33 -25.42
CA ALA A 107 -2.87 -11.92 -26.63
C ALA A 107 -3.67 -12.10 -27.93
N SER A 108 -4.60 -13.06 -28.01
CA SER A 108 -5.43 -13.28 -29.21
C SER A 108 -6.26 -12.03 -29.61
N CYS A 109 -6.63 -11.20 -28.62
CA CYS A 109 -7.40 -9.98 -28.86
C CYS A 109 -6.57 -8.72 -28.64
N HIS A 110 -5.64 -8.74 -27.69
CA HIS A 110 -4.89 -7.57 -27.25
C HIS A 110 -3.46 -7.51 -27.80
N ASN A 111 -3.00 -8.53 -28.53
CA ASN A 111 -1.64 -8.61 -29.07
C ASN A 111 -0.56 -8.48 -27.99
N ASP A 112 0.49 -7.69 -28.24
CA ASP A 112 1.52 -7.40 -27.26
C ASP A 112 0.98 -6.46 -26.17
N ALA A 113 1.07 -6.89 -24.91
CA ALA A 113 0.64 -6.08 -23.76
C ALA A 113 1.45 -4.80 -23.61
N LYS A 114 2.71 -4.78 -24.04
CA LYS A 114 3.58 -3.59 -23.96
C LYS A 114 3.01 -2.41 -24.74
N GLU A 115 2.25 -2.71 -25.80
CA GLU A 115 1.59 -1.69 -26.61
C GLU A 115 0.13 -1.48 -26.17
N SER A 116 -0.64 -2.56 -26.03
CA SER A 116 -2.08 -2.48 -25.79
C SER A 116 -2.47 -2.15 -24.37
N MET A 117 -1.61 -2.43 -23.37
CA MET A 117 -1.86 -2.18 -21.96
C MET A 117 -1.07 -0.99 -21.42
N LYS A 118 -0.30 -0.31 -22.27
CA LYS A 118 0.50 0.85 -21.87
C LYS A 118 -0.36 1.96 -21.25
N GLY A 119 -0.04 2.31 -20.00
CA GLY A 119 -0.69 3.41 -19.28
C GLY A 119 -2.09 3.14 -18.76
N ILE A 120 -2.72 1.99 -19.08
CA ILE A 120 -4.12 1.76 -18.70
C ILE A 120 -4.33 1.67 -17.19
N ALA A 121 -3.35 1.18 -16.46
CA ALA A 121 -3.47 1.00 -15.00
C ALA A 121 -3.59 2.33 -14.25
N ALA A 122 -3.12 3.43 -14.84
CA ALA A 122 -3.23 4.76 -14.26
C ALA A 122 -4.69 5.26 -14.10
N ASN A 123 -5.63 4.65 -14.85
CA ASN A 123 -7.03 5.04 -14.90
C ASN A 123 -7.99 4.02 -14.23
N TYR A 124 -7.45 3.04 -13.50
CA TYR A 124 -8.27 2.07 -12.77
C TYR A 124 -8.24 2.33 -11.25
N PRO A 125 -9.38 2.12 -10.54
CA PRO A 125 -10.69 1.64 -11.00
C PRO A 125 -11.41 2.61 -11.93
N LYS A 126 -12.17 2.09 -12.89
CA LYS A 126 -12.97 2.88 -13.82
C LYS A 126 -14.44 2.44 -13.83
N TRP A 127 -15.33 3.34 -14.31
CA TRP A 127 -16.74 3.03 -14.46
C TRP A 127 -16.98 1.92 -15.48
N ASP A 128 -17.78 0.93 -15.11
CA ASP A 128 -18.31 -0.07 -16.03
C ASP A 128 -19.81 0.16 -16.23
N ALA A 129 -20.20 0.53 -17.45
CA ALA A 129 -21.58 0.88 -17.77
C ALA A 129 -22.53 -0.34 -17.72
N ASP A 130 -22.04 -1.55 -18.01
CA ASP A 130 -22.85 -2.78 -17.94
C ASP A 130 -23.12 -3.17 -16.49
N ALA A 131 -22.07 -3.13 -15.65
CA ALA A 131 -22.17 -3.47 -14.24
C ALA A 131 -22.73 -2.31 -13.38
N LYS A 132 -22.78 -1.09 -13.93
CA LYS A 132 -23.21 0.14 -13.25
C LYS A 132 -22.44 0.39 -11.93
N ARG A 133 -21.15 0.15 -11.96
CA ARG A 133 -20.24 0.28 -10.81
C ARG A 133 -18.79 0.46 -11.25
N PRO A 134 -17.90 0.94 -10.38
CA PRO A 134 -16.47 0.87 -10.65
C PRO A 134 -15.99 -0.58 -10.70
N ILE A 135 -15.06 -0.86 -11.60
CA ILE A 135 -14.33 -2.12 -11.65
C ILE A 135 -12.83 -1.86 -11.67
N ASN A 136 -12.07 -2.73 -11.04
CA ASN A 136 -10.62 -2.76 -11.13
C ASN A 136 -10.14 -3.70 -12.24
N ILE A 137 -8.82 -3.82 -12.41
CA ILE A 137 -8.23 -4.67 -13.46
C ILE A 137 -8.58 -6.14 -13.21
N GLU A 138 -8.61 -6.61 -11.97
CA GLU A 138 -8.97 -7.98 -11.59
C GLU A 138 -10.38 -8.36 -12.07
N LEU A 139 -11.35 -7.47 -11.87
CA LEU A 139 -12.73 -7.67 -12.35
C LEU A 139 -12.82 -7.54 -13.87
N GLN A 140 -12.07 -6.63 -14.50
CA GLN A 140 -12.01 -6.53 -15.95
C GLN A 140 -11.44 -7.80 -16.59
N VAL A 141 -10.40 -8.37 -16.03
CA VAL A 141 -9.82 -9.64 -16.46
C VAL A 141 -10.88 -10.76 -16.39
N ASN A 142 -11.57 -10.89 -15.26
CA ASN A 142 -12.61 -11.90 -15.10
C ASN A 142 -13.77 -11.70 -16.09
N LYS A 143 -14.21 -10.45 -16.32
CA LYS A 143 -15.22 -10.13 -17.34
C LYS A 143 -14.78 -10.59 -18.75
N CYS A 144 -13.49 -10.39 -19.11
CA CYS A 144 -12.96 -10.86 -20.39
C CYS A 144 -12.88 -12.40 -20.46
N ARG A 145 -12.45 -13.06 -19.39
CA ARG A 145 -12.36 -14.51 -19.31
C ARG A 145 -13.73 -15.16 -19.53
N GLU A 146 -14.74 -14.70 -18.83
CA GLU A 146 -16.11 -15.26 -18.95
C GLU A 146 -16.75 -14.94 -20.31
N LYS A 147 -16.75 -13.66 -20.72
CA LYS A 147 -17.51 -13.23 -21.90
C LYS A 147 -16.82 -13.55 -23.24
N ASN A 148 -15.48 -13.50 -23.30
CA ASN A 148 -14.74 -13.52 -24.55
C ASN A 148 -13.89 -14.78 -24.73
N MET A 149 -13.57 -15.49 -23.65
CA MET A 149 -12.74 -16.69 -23.70
C MET A 149 -13.55 -17.95 -23.33
N GLY A 150 -14.73 -17.82 -22.74
CA GLY A 150 -15.49 -18.98 -22.20
C GLY A 150 -14.69 -19.69 -21.10
N ALA A 151 -13.90 -18.95 -20.34
CA ALA A 151 -13.04 -19.47 -19.28
C ALA A 151 -13.61 -19.09 -17.90
N GLU A 152 -13.39 -19.97 -16.92
CA GLU A 152 -13.78 -19.68 -15.54
C GLU A 152 -13.07 -18.42 -15.01
N PRO A 153 -13.78 -17.57 -14.23
CA PRO A 153 -13.17 -16.41 -13.59
C PRO A 153 -12.15 -16.87 -12.55
N TYR A 154 -11.08 -16.10 -12.40
CA TYR A 154 -10.15 -16.33 -11.31
C TYR A 154 -10.82 -16.04 -9.97
N ALA A 155 -10.67 -16.99 -9.04
CA ALA A 155 -11.07 -16.73 -7.66
C ALA A 155 -10.18 -15.66 -7.00
N PHE A 156 -10.76 -14.90 -6.07
CA PHE A 156 -10.07 -13.85 -5.37
C PHE A 156 -8.76 -14.35 -4.74
N ASP A 157 -7.68 -13.62 -5.00
CA ASP A 157 -6.35 -13.80 -4.41
C ASP A 157 -5.71 -15.19 -4.67
N LYS A 158 -6.19 -15.90 -5.69
CA LYS A 158 -5.64 -17.19 -6.11
C LYS A 158 -4.59 -17.04 -7.23
N SER A 159 -3.91 -18.14 -7.51
CA SER A 159 -2.94 -18.24 -8.62
C SER A 159 -3.58 -17.80 -9.95
N GLY A 160 -2.82 -17.11 -10.76
CA GLY A 160 -3.25 -16.56 -12.04
C GLY A 160 -3.75 -15.12 -11.97
N GLN A 161 -4.63 -14.77 -11.03
CA GLN A 161 -5.17 -13.41 -10.94
C GLN A 161 -4.10 -12.37 -10.61
N LYS A 162 -3.32 -12.59 -9.56
CA LYS A 162 -2.30 -11.62 -9.11
C LYS A 162 -1.15 -11.46 -10.12
N PRO A 163 -0.54 -12.54 -10.64
CA PRO A 163 0.48 -12.45 -11.68
C PRO A 163 0.00 -11.70 -12.92
N LEU A 164 -1.16 -12.08 -13.47
CA LEU A 164 -1.72 -11.43 -14.65
C LEU A 164 -2.02 -9.94 -14.40
N THR A 165 -2.59 -9.60 -13.23
CA THR A 165 -2.82 -8.21 -12.85
C THR A 165 -1.50 -7.44 -12.72
N ALA A 166 -0.46 -8.06 -12.13
CA ALA A 166 0.86 -7.44 -12.02
C ALA A 166 1.48 -7.19 -13.40
N TYR A 167 1.42 -8.16 -14.31
CA TYR A 167 1.91 -8.03 -15.68
C TYR A 167 1.21 -6.89 -16.42
N ILE A 168 -0.13 -6.85 -16.39
CA ILE A 168 -0.91 -5.79 -17.04
C ILE A 168 -0.57 -4.42 -16.45
N LYS A 169 -0.50 -4.29 -15.12
CA LYS A 169 -0.20 -3.01 -14.47
C LYS A 169 1.25 -2.59 -14.67
N HIS A 170 2.18 -3.53 -14.79
CA HIS A 170 3.57 -3.26 -15.09
C HIS A 170 3.77 -2.54 -16.42
N GLN A 171 2.88 -2.75 -17.42
CA GLN A 171 2.92 -2.02 -18.70
C GLN A 171 2.62 -0.51 -18.52
N SER A 172 2.19 -0.10 -17.34
CA SER A 172 1.97 1.31 -16.98
C SER A 172 3.05 1.87 -16.05
N LEU A 173 4.16 1.14 -15.85
CA LEU A 173 5.25 1.58 -14.98
C LEU A 173 5.68 3.01 -15.31
N GLY A 174 5.81 3.86 -14.29
CA GLY A 174 6.16 5.27 -14.44
C GLY A 174 5.01 6.21 -14.84
N THR A 175 3.89 5.68 -15.35
CA THR A 175 2.73 6.52 -15.71
C THR A 175 2.09 7.09 -14.45
N PRO A 176 1.86 8.41 -14.36
CA PRO A 176 1.17 9.00 -13.21
C PRO A 176 -0.27 8.52 -13.08
N VAL A 177 -0.69 8.16 -11.87
CA VAL A 177 -2.09 7.82 -11.56
C VAL A 177 -2.97 9.03 -11.85
N ALA A 178 -3.98 8.84 -12.69
CA ALA A 178 -4.89 9.91 -13.16
C ALA A 178 -6.30 9.34 -13.32
N LEU A 179 -7.00 9.15 -12.19
CA LEU A 179 -8.38 8.66 -12.23
C LEU A 179 -9.29 9.69 -12.87
N ASP A 180 -10.01 9.29 -13.91
CA ASP A 180 -11.16 10.02 -14.40
C ASP A 180 -12.38 9.63 -13.55
N LEU A 181 -12.77 10.51 -12.61
CA LEU A 181 -13.96 10.31 -11.76
C LEU A 181 -15.27 10.45 -12.56
N GLY A 182 -15.17 10.75 -13.85
CA GLY A 182 -16.31 10.86 -14.76
C GLY A 182 -17.17 12.09 -14.54
N LYS A 183 -18.33 12.12 -15.20
CA LYS A 183 -19.31 13.21 -15.09
C LYS A 183 -20.33 12.93 -13.97
N GLY A 184 -19.87 12.36 -12.87
CA GLY A 184 -20.69 12.14 -11.67
C GLY A 184 -21.01 10.68 -11.33
N GLU A 185 -20.83 9.70 -12.25
CA GLU A 185 -21.12 8.31 -11.93
C GLU A 185 -20.22 7.76 -10.81
N LEU A 186 -18.92 8.12 -10.83
CA LEU A 186 -17.97 7.70 -9.80
C LEU A 186 -17.96 8.59 -8.56
N GLN A 187 -18.57 9.78 -8.59
CA GLN A 187 -18.54 10.71 -7.44
C GLN A 187 -19.15 10.08 -6.19
N LYS A 188 -20.32 9.46 -6.32
CA LYS A 188 -20.97 8.79 -5.18
C LYS A 188 -20.08 7.68 -4.61
N TRP A 189 -19.43 6.91 -5.46
CA TRP A 189 -18.51 5.83 -5.03
C TRP A 189 -17.27 6.39 -4.34
N TRP A 190 -16.76 7.51 -4.83
CA TRP A 190 -15.67 8.22 -4.18
C TRP A 190 -16.07 8.74 -2.79
N ASP A 191 -17.26 9.33 -2.66
CA ASP A 191 -17.80 9.81 -1.39
C ASP A 191 -18.01 8.66 -0.39
N ASP A 192 -18.57 7.54 -0.85
CA ASP A 192 -18.76 6.33 -0.04
C ASP A 192 -17.39 5.74 0.38
N GLY A 193 -16.41 5.68 -0.52
CA GLY A 193 -15.05 5.24 -0.22
C GLY A 193 -14.35 6.15 0.77
N LYS A 194 -14.49 7.48 0.62
CA LYS A 194 -14.01 8.46 1.59
C LYS A 194 -14.61 8.23 2.97
N LYS A 195 -15.92 8.07 3.03
CA LYS A 195 -16.62 7.79 4.29
C LYS A 195 -16.08 6.52 4.95
N LEU A 196 -15.93 5.42 4.20
CA LEU A 196 -15.35 4.17 4.72
C LEU A 196 -13.93 4.35 5.24
N TYR A 197 -13.10 5.10 4.53
CA TYR A 197 -11.71 5.36 4.91
C TYR A 197 -11.59 6.03 6.29
N TYR A 198 -12.53 6.92 6.65
CA TYR A 198 -12.56 7.61 7.94
C TYR A 198 -13.44 6.91 8.99
N THR A 199 -14.25 5.92 8.60
CA THR A 199 -15.10 5.20 9.56
C THR A 199 -14.25 4.28 10.43
N ARG A 200 -14.38 4.46 11.74
CA ARG A 200 -13.73 3.61 12.75
C ARG A 200 -14.48 2.28 12.86
N THR A 201 -13.74 1.19 12.88
CA THR A 201 -14.31 -0.17 12.84
C THR A 201 -13.56 -1.11 13.78
N GLY A 202 -14.21 -2.24 14.04
CA GLY A 202 -13.63 -3.33 14.83
C GLY A 202 -13.51 -3.03 16.33
N GLN A 203 -13.04 -4.01 17.07
CA GLN A 203 -12.90 -3.91 18.53
C GLN A 203 -11.85 -2.88 18.95
N LEU A 204 -10.90 -2.55 18.06
CA LEU A 204 -9.85 -1.55 18.34
C LEU A 204 -10.28 -0.14 17.95
N ASP A 205 -11.49 0.02 17.40
CA ASP A 205 -12.06 1.32 17.02
C ASP A 205 -11.07 2.16 16.20
N LEU A 206 -10.54 1.61 15.09
CA LEU A 206 -9.57 2.26 14.21
C LEU A 206 -10.13 2.41 12.79
N SER A 207 -9.75 3.47 12.13
CA SER A 207 -10.01 3.71 10.70
C SER A 207 -8.72 3.63 9.88
N CYS A 208 -8.82 3.66 8.55
CA CYS A 208 -7.64 3.76 7.68
C CYS A 208 -6.85 5.05 7.99
N ALA A 209 -7.53 6.16 8.21
CA ALA A 209 -6.93 7.44 8.61
C ALA A 209 -6.18 7.36 9.94
N SER A 210 -6.61 6.51 10.89
CA SER A 210 -5.92 6.33 12.16
C SER A 210 -4.46 5.90 11.99
N CYS A 211 -4.17 5.04 11.00
CA CYS A 211 -2.82 4.60 10.68
C CYS A 211 -2.14 5.49 9.64
N HIS A 212 -2.83 5.79 8.53
CA HIS A 212 -2.22 6.39 7.34
C HIS A 212 -2.18 7.93 7.35
N GLU A 213 -2.84 8.57 8.31
CA GLU A 213 -2.80 10.02 8.53
C GLU A 213 -2.28 10.36 9.91
N GLN A 214 -2.99 9.93 10.97
CA GLN A 214 -2.66 10.31 12.35
C GLN A 214 -1.36 9.69 12.87
N ASN A 215 -0.95 8.53 12.32
CA ASN A 215 0.25 7.81 12.71
C ASN A 215 1.21 7.55 11.54
N MET A 216 1.09 8.32 10.44
CA MET A 216 2.06 8.29 9.35
C MET A 216 3.49 8.51 9.89
N GLY A 217 4.46 7.79 9.35
CA GLY A 217 5.86 7.85 9.77
C GLY A 217 6.20 7.05 11.03
N LYS A 218 5.20 6.59 11.79
CA LYS A 218 5.44 5.72 12.95
C LYS A 218 5.53 4.26 12.56
N ASN A 219 6.22 3.49 13.40
CA ASN A 219 6.32 2.05 13.22
C ASN A 219 5.12 1.33 13.82
N ILE A 220 4.60 0.36 13.07
CA ILE A 220 3.76 -0.69 13.59
C ILE A 220 4.47 -2.04 13.38
N ARG A 221 5.05 -2.59 14.43
CA ARG A 221 6.00 -3.72 14.35
C ARG A 221 7.19 -3.34 13.45
N ALA A 222 7.50 -4.14 12.42
CA ALA A 222 8.56 -3.87 11.46
C ALA A 222 8.12 -3.01 10.25
N ASP A 223 6.85 -2.61 10.18
CA ASP A 223 6.31 -1.80 9.08
C ASP A 223 6.27 -0.31 9.47
N HIS A 224 6.82 0.57 8.64
CA HIS A 224 6.56 2.00 8.73
C HIS A 224 5.20 2.32 8.09
N LEU A 225 4.39 3.08 8.80
CA LEU A 225 3.10 3.56 8.30
C LEU A 225 3.33 4.68 7.29
N SER A 226 3.00 4.42 6.04
CA SER A 226 2.99 5.42 4.97
C SER A 226 1.62 6.08 4.86
N GLN A 227 1.44 6.98 3.87
CA GLN A 227 0.13 7.57 3.55
C GLN A 227 -0.89 6.56 2.98
N GLY A 228 -0.51 5.28 2.79
CA GLY A 228 -1.41 4.20 2.39
C GLY A 228 -1.71 4.14 0.89
N GLN A 229 -0.83 4.67 0.03
CA GLN A 229 -1.01 4.67 -1.41
C GLN A 229 -0.98 3.26 -2.01
N VAL A 230 -1.74 3.05 -3.09
CA VAL A 230 -1.89 1.73 -3.75
C VAL A 230 -1.31 1.68 -5.17
N ASN A 231 -0.57 2.71 -5.57
CA ASN A 231 0.04 2.83 -6.89
C ASN A 231 1.06 1.72 -7.23
N GLY A 232 1.56 0.99 -6.24
CA GLY A 232 2.51 -0.13 -6.42
C GLY A 232 1.89 -1.52 -6.34
N PHE A 233 0.55 -1.65 -6.30
CA PHE A 233 -0.14 -2.95 -6.21
C PHE A 233 -0.51 -3.55 -7.57
N PRO A 234 -0.47 -4.89 -7.71
CA PRO A 234 -0.02 -5.90 -6.74
C PRO A 234 1.41 -5.64 -6.29
N THR A 235 1.65 -5.78 -4.97
CA THR A 235 2.96 -5.53 -4.37
C THR A 235 3.55 -6.84 -3.84
N TYR A 236 4.86 -7.03 -3.96
CA TYR A 236 5.52 -8.15 -3.31
C TYR A 236 5.71 -7.85 -1.83
N ARG A 237 5.21 -8.73 -0.99
CA ARG A 237 5.38 -8.60 0.45
C ARG A 237 6.40 -9.59 0.97
N LEU A 238 7.53 -9.08 1.49
CA LEU A 238 8.65 -9.89 1.96
C LEU A 238 8.23 -10.92 3.00
N LYS A 239 7.41 -10.51 3.98
CA LYS A 239 6.92 -11.42 5.03
C LYS A 239 5.92 -12.48 4.54
N GLN A 240 5.37 -12.35 3.34
CA GLN A 240 4.43 -13.31 2.74
C GLN A 240 5.08 -14.11 1.61
N GLY A 241 6.25 -13.69 1.16
CA GLY A 241 6.97 -14.34 0.07
C GLY A 241 6.20 -14.36 -1.25
N GLY A 242 5.41 -13.30 -1.55
CA GLY A 242 4.59 -13.31 -2.77
C GLY A 242 3.83 -12.01 -3.03
N LEU A 243 3.19 -11.96 -4.20
CA LEU A 243 2.32 -10.85 -4.60
C LEU A 243 1.05 -10.78 -3.76
N VAL A 244 0.67 -9.57 -3.42
CA VAL A 244 -0.53 -9.23 -2.64
C VAL A 244 -1.36 -8.21 -3.40
N SER A 245 -2.64 -8.51 -3.60
CA SER A 245 -3.61 -7.60 -4.21
C SER A 245 -4.06 -6.50 -3.25
N VAL A 246 -4.67 -5.42 -3.78
CA VAL A 246 -5.20 -4.31 -2.96
C VAL A 246 -6.23 -4.82 -1.95
N HIS A 247 -7.21 -5.61 -2.38
CA HIS A 247 -8.25 -6.12 -1.48
C HIS A 247 -7.71 -7.10 -0.44
N ASN A 248 -6.67 -7.88 -0.76
CA ASN A 248 -6.01 -8.71 0.26
C ASN A 248 -5.25 -7.84 1.28
N ARG A 249 -4.68 -6.72 0.86
CA ARG A 249 -4.10 -5.75 1.81
C ARG A 249 -5.18 -5.13 2.70
N PHE A 250 -6.32 -4.72 2.15
CA PHE A 250 -7.45 -4.22 2.94
C PHE A 250 -7.91 -5.26 3.96
N ARG A 251 -8.03 -6.54 3.54
CA ARG A 251 -8.36 -7.64 4.46
C ARG A 251 -7.40 -7.71 5.64
N GLY A 252 -6.10 -7.56 5.39
CA GLY A 252 -5.11 -7.54 6.46
C GLY A 252 -5.31 -6.38 7.43
N CYS A 253 -5.50 -5.16 6.93
CA CYS A 253 -5.72 -3.97 7.74
C CYS A 253 -7.02 -4.07 8.56
N ILE A 254 -8.14 -4.45 7.94
CA ILE A 254 -9.45 -4.58 8.59
C ILE A 254 -9.39 -5.66 9.69
N ARG A 255 -8.80 -6.83 9.41
CA ARG A 255 -8.56 -7.86 10.43
C ARG A 255 -7.72 -7.33 11.60
N ASP A 256 -6.70 -6.51 11.32
CA ASP A 256 -5.84 -5.95 12.36
C ASP A 256 -6.58 -4.94 13.27
N THR A 257 -7.73 -4.39 12.85
CA THR A 257 -8.66 -3.64 13.70
C THR A 257 -9.62 -4.55 14.48
N ARG A 258 -9.56 -5.88 14.28
CA ARG A 258 -10.49 -6.88 14.80
C ARG A 258 -11.92 -6.67 14.28
N ALA A 259 -12.07 -6.28 13.03
CA ALA A 259 -13.34 -6.19 12.31
C ALA A 259 -13.49 -7.36 11.32
N GLU A 260 -14.74 -7.65 10.96
CA GLU A 260 -15.05 -8.56 9.84
C GLU A 260 -14.67 -7.91 8.52
N PHE A 261 -14.07 -8.71 7.64
CA PHE A 261 -13.71 -8.28 6.31
C PHE A 261 -14.91 -8.45 5.36
N PRO A 262 -15.36 -7.39 4.67
CA PRO A 262 -16.39 -7.48 3.65
C PRO A 262 -15.97 -8.45 2.53
N LYS A 263 -16.95 -8.97 1.79
CA LYS A 263 -16.66 -9.83 0.64
C LYS A 263 -15.75 -9.08 -0.36
N ALA A 264 -14.71 -9.75 -0.83
CA ALA A 264 -13.83 -9.17 -1.85
C ALA A 264 -14.64 -8.72 -3.07
N PHE A 265 -14.26 -7.58 -3.64
CA PHE A 265 -14.96 -6.92 -4.75
C PHE A 265 -16.42 -6.50 -4.45
N SER A 266 -16.81 -6.46 -3.17
CA SER A 266 -18.08 -5.84 -2.79
C SER A 266 -18.09 -4.35 -3.13
N ASP A 267 -19.26 -3.74 -3.13
CA ASP A 267 -19.41 -2.31 -3.44
C ASP A 267 -18.62 -1.45 -2.47
N GLU A 268 -18.60 -1.81 -1.19
CA GLU A 268 -17.83 -1.10 -0.16
C GLU A 268 -16.33 -1.12 -0.47
N LEU A 269 -15.77 -2.29 -0.82
CA LEU A 269 -14.34 -2.41 -1.09
C LEU A 269 -13.95 -1.77 -2.43
N MET A 270 -14.83 -1.78 -3.44
CA MET A 270 -14.59 -1.08 -4.69
C MET A 270 -14.65 0.44 -4.50
N ALA A 271 -15.57 0.94 -3.68
CA ALA A 271 -15.61 2.35 -3.29
C ALA A 271 -14.33 2.76 -2.53
N LEU A 272 -13.90 1.93 -1.58
CA LEU A 272 -12.66 2.16 -0.83
C LEU A 272 -11.44 2.14 -1.75
N GLU A 273 -11.32 1.17 -2.68
CA GLU A 273 -10.23 1.12 -3.64
C GLU A 273 -10.20 2.35 -4.54
N LEU A 274 -11.35 2.80 -5.04
CA LEU A 274 -11.46 4.01 -5.84
C LEU A 274 -10.92 5.23 -5.07
N TYR A 275 -11.38 5.42 -3.83
CA TYR A 275 -10.94 6.54 -2.99
C TYR A 275 -9.44 6.47 -2.67
N VAL A 276 -8.94 5.30 -2.27
CA VAL A 276 -7.51 5.13 -1.92
C VAL A 276 -6.61 5.29 -3.16
N THR A 277 -7.08 4.87 -4.34
CA THR A 277 -6.33 5.11 -5.59
C THR A 277 -6.30 6.59 -5.93
N TRP A 278 -7.43 7.31 -5.78
CA TRP A 278 -7.47 8.77 -5.94
C TRP A 278 -6.49 9.48 -5.01
N ARG A 279 -6.33 9.01 -3.78
CA ARG A 279 -5.34 9.54 -2.83
C ARG A 279 -3.91 9.48 -3.36
N GLY A 280 -3.61 8.58 -4.27
CA GLY A 280 -2.32 8.43 -4.95
C GLY A 280 -2.20 9.18 -6.27
N SER A 281 -3.14 10.09 -6.61
CA SER A 281 -3.12 10.84 -7.87
C SER A 281 -1.80 11.57 -8.08
N GLY A 282 -1.26 11.46 -9.29
CA GLY A 282 0.01 12.06 -9.68
C GLY A 282 1.25 11.22 -9.35
N LEU A 283 1.19 10.24 -8.45
CA LEU A 283 2.28 9.30 -8.24
C LEU A 283 2.40 8.33 -9.43
N SER A 284 3.62 7.97 -9.79
CA SER A 284 3.85 6.93 -10.80
C SER A 284 3.24 5.59 -10.39
N VAL A 285 2.72 4.82 -11.33
CA VAL A 285 2.48 3.38 -11.15
C VAL A 285 3.83 2.71 -10.90
N GLU A 286 3.95 1.96 -9.80
CA GLU A 286 5.19 1.33 -9.32
C GLU A 286 5.10 -0.20 -9.27
N THR A 287 4.13 -0.80 -9.99
CA THR A 287 3.88 -2.25 -9.92
C THR A 287 4.97 -3.06 -10.63
N PRO A 288 5.53 -4.09 -9.98
CA PRO A 288 5.29 -4.52 -8.60
C PRO A 288 6.20 -3.80 -7.60
N ALA A 289 5.63 -3.12 -6.62
CA ALA A 289 6.41 -2.55 -5.54
C ALA A 289 6.87 -3.63 -4.54
N VAL A 290 7.91 -3.34 -3.74
CA VAL A 290 8.38 -4.23 -2.67
C VAL A 290 8.04 -3.62 -1.30
N ARG A 291 7.48 -4.41 -0.41
CA ARG A 291 7.07 -4.00 0.94
C ARG A 291 7.40 -5.08 1.99
N GLN A 292 7.48 -4.68 3.26
CA GLN A 292 7.74 -5.56 4.40
C GLN A 292 6.69 -6.67 4.55
#